data_ccde98be8e5447397dbcc37684944d47
#
_entry.id   ccde98be8e5447397dbcc37684944d47
#
_cell.length_a   1.000
_cell.length_b   1.000
_cell.length_c   1.000
_cell.angle_alpha   90.00
_cell.angle_beta   90.00
_cell.angle_gamma   90.00
#
_symmetry.space_group_name_H-M   'P 1'
#
loop_
_entity.id
_entity.type
_entity.pdbx_description
1 polymer ?
#
loop_
_entity_poly.entity_id
_entity_poly.type
_entity_poly.pdbx_seq_one_letter_code
_entity_poly.pdbx_strand_id
1 'polypeptide(L)'
;METRKVQLSGGTTYTISLPKQWAKEHGIDSDSLVALHPNGDASLLVNVVDEGNRSERTAVVDVSTTDTHALKQQITALYVIGFDSITLRNRNEFSDDQRRAVEKAISGLSGFELLEATETRIQVKNLVDAENVDVRKTALRLRLVALSMLDDALTAISKRDQELARDVVRRDSEADKLFAMVTRHFRRSLSDLHEVEKLNHSRDDLFEYYYACRQFERVADHAEKLATFVCREEPTIPDPLVASLEQFGGTARGILDDAADVVLTDADIEMAHDVLARRDSLFDEVEAVDRELYDHGEPQAAYTTGLLLDSIKRISTYGANVAEIGIQQALRKQIDRS
;
A
#
# COMPACT_ATOMS: atom_id res chain seq x y z
N MET A 1 4.61 -29.11 -20.27
CA MET A 1 5.04 -27.97 -21.14
C MET A 1 4.82 -28.42 -22.57
N GLU A 2 4.12 -27.65 -23.38
CA GLU A 2 3.80 -27.97 -24.77
C GLU A 2 4.70 -27.10 -25.69
N THR A 3 5.31 -27.69 -26.71
CA THR A 3 6.17 -27.00 -27.65
C THR A 3 5.55 -26.97 -29.04
N ARG A 4 5.71 -25.88 -29.76
CA ARG A 4 5.22 -25.69 -31.13
C ARG A 4 6.34 -25.23 -32.05
N LYS A 5 6.32 -25.67 -33.30
CA LYS A 5 7.24 -25.17 -34.33
C LYS A 5 6.71 -23.88 -34.91
N VAL A 6 7.59 -22.91 -35.03
CA VAL A 6 7.32 -21.66 -35.75
C VAL A 6 7.32 -21.98 -37.26
N GLN A 7 6.36 -21.45 -37.99
CA GLN A 7 6.24 -21.56 -39.45
C GLN A 7 6.31 -20.16 -40.07
N LEU A 8 6.94 -20.07 -41.23
CA LEU A 8 6.96 -18.83 -42.03
C LEU A 8 5.80 -18.89 -43.02
N SER A 9 4.89 -17.94 -42.97
CA SER A 9 3.73 -17.82 -43.87
C SER A 9 3.91 -16.56 -44.74
N GLY A 10 3.71 -16.70 -46.07
CA GLY A 10 3.79 -15.58 -47.00
C GLY A 10 5.16 -14.89 -47.11
N GLY A 11 6.23 -15.50 -46.57
CA GLY A 11 7.60 -14.96 -46.63
C GLY A 11 7.94 -13.86 -45.61
N THR A 12 6.97 -13.29 -44.91
CA THR A 12 7.17 -12.15 -44.00
C THR A 12 6.58 -12.36 -42.59
N THR A 13 5.67 -13.32 -42.41
CA THR A 13 4.95 -13.51 -41.15
C THR A 13 5.30 -14.85 -40.52
N TYR A 14 5.68 -14.83 -39.24
CA TYR A 14 5.85 -16.04 -38.44
C TYR A 14 4.53 -16.44 -37.80
N THR A 15 4.16 -17.72 -37.90
CA THR A 15 2.95 -18.27 -37.29
C THR A 15 3.28 -19.39 -36.29
N ILE A 16 2.54 -19.47 -35.21
CA ILE A 16 2.53 -20.58 -34.28
C ILE A 16 1.09 -21.06 -34.06
N SER A 17 0.88 -22.35 -33.88
CA SER A 17 -0.46 -22.88 -33.54
C SER A 17 -0.71 -22.77 -32.05
N LEU A 18 -1.85 -22.23 -31.68
CA LEU A 18 -2.31 -22.20 -30.28
C LEU A 18 -2.69 -23.61 -29.80
N PRO A 19 -2.52 -23.92 -28.48
CA PRO A 19 -3.00 -25.18 -27.91
C PRO A 19 -4.52 -25.31 -28.09
N LYS A 20 -4.95 -26.40 -28.74
CA LYS A 20 -6.38 -26.59 -29.08
C LYS A 20 -7.31 -26.58 -27.85
N GLN A 21 -6.86 -27.18 -26.74
CA GLN A 21 -7.64 -27.23 -25.53
C GLN A 21 -7.80 -25.82 -24.94
N TRP A 22 -6.72 -25.07 -24.84
CA TRP A 22 -6.71 -23.68 -24.36
C TRP A 22 -7.61 -22.78 -25.23
N ALA A 23 -7.50 -22.89 -26.56
CA ALA A 23 -8.34 -22.12 -27.47
C ALA A 23 -9.84 -22.43 -27.25
N LYS A 24 -10.21 -23.71 -27.06
CA LYS A 24 -11.59 -24.10 -26.78
C LYS A 24 -12.10 -23.60 -25.43
N GLU A 25 -11.28 -23.68 -24.39
CA GLU A 25 -11.61 -23.20 -23.04
C GLU A 25 -11.86 -21.68 -23.00
N HIS A 26 -11.21 -20.93 -23.90
CA HIS A 26 -11.34 -19.47 -24.01
C HIS A 26 -12.20 -19.02 -25.20
N GLY A 27 -12.91 -19.91 -25.85
CA GLY A 27 -13.84 -19.57 -26.93
C GLY A 27 -13.16 -19.00 -28.19
N ILE A 28 -11.88 -19.30 -28.40
CA ILE A 28 -11.12 -18.80 -29.56
C ILE A 28 -11.49 -19.62 -30.80
N ASP A 29 -11.94 -18.94 -31.84
CA ASP A 29 -12.24 -19.47 -33.17
C ASP A 29 -11.43 -18.77 -34.27
N SER A 30 -11.79 -18.99 -35.53
CA SER A 30 -11.05 -18.45 -36.68
C SER A 30 -11.16 -16.94 -36.83
N ASP A 31 -12.15 -16.31 -36.25
CA ASP A 31 -12.43 -14.88 -36.36
C ASP A 31 -12.05 -14.11 -35.07
N SER A 32 -11.59 -14.83 -34.03
CA SER A 32 -11.20 -14.24 -32.76
C SER A 32 -9.94 -13.39 -32.89
N LEU A 33 -9.95 -12.22 -32.29
CA LEU A 33 -8.78 -11.37 -32.14
C LEU A 33 -8.01 -11.73 -30.88
N VAL A 34 -6.70 -11.78 -30.99
CA VAL A 34 -5.79 -11.94 -29.84
C VAL A 34 -4.78 -10.79 -29.82
N ALA A 35 -4.55 -10.23 -28.64
CA ALA A 35 -3.50 -9.26 -28.40
C ALA A 35 -2.19 -9.99 -28.12
N LEU A 36 -1.10 -9.49 -28.69
CA LEU A 36 0.25 -10.03 -28.51
C LEU A 36 1.11 -9.02 -27.77
N HIS A 37 1.64 -9.40 -26.60
CA HIS A 37 2.47 -8.54 -25.76
C HIS A 37 3.88 -9.14 -25.66
N PRO A 38 4.87 -8.64 -26.44
CA PRO A 38 6.26 -9.04 -26.29
C PRO A 38 6.82 -8.55 -24.95
N ASN A 39 7.48 -9.44 -24.21
CA ASN A 39 8.23 -9.11 -23.00
C ASN A 39 9.73 -9.01 -23.29
N GLY A 40 10.47 -8.27 -22.46
CA GLY A 40 11.92 -8.11 -22.58
C GLY A 40 12.74 -9.41 -22.37
N ASP A 41 12.14 -10.45 -21.80
CA ASP A 41 12.74 -11.77 -21.56
C ASP A 41 12.59 -12.75 -22.75
N ALA A 42 12.26 -12.24 -23.94
CA ALA A 42 11.94 -13.00 -25.14
C ALA A 42 10.68 -13.89 -25.02
N SER A 43 9.82 -13.65 -24.03
CA SER A 43 8.49 -14.27 -23.96
C SER A 43 7.46 -13.44 -24.75
N LEU A 44 6.41 -14.13 -25.23
CA LEU A 44 5.25 -13.51 -25.86
C LEU A 44 4.01 -13.93 -25.11
N LEU A 45 3.31 -12.94 -24.55
CA LEU A 45 2.03 -13.19 -23.92
C LEU A 45 0.91 -12.99 -24.94
N VAL A 46 -0.04 -13.94 -24.97
CA VAL A 46 -1.19 -13.93 -25.87
C VAL A 46 -2.46 -13.82 -25.05
N ASN A 47 -3.21 -12.72 -25.23
CA ASN A 47 -4.50 -12.51 -24.60
C ASN A 47 -5.64 -12.57 -25.63
N VAL A 48 -6.78 -13.11 -25.22
CA VAL A 48 -8.02 -13.00 -26.01
C VAL A 48 -8.51 -11.56 -25.89
N VAL A 49 -8.72 -10.90 -27.04
CA VAL A 49 -9.37 -9.58 -27.06
C VAL A 49 -10.88 -9.82 -26.99
N ASP A 50 -11.44 -9.68 -25.80
CA ASP A 50 -12.89 -9.72 -25.61
C ASP A 50 -13.42 -8.27 -25.69
N GLU A 51 -13.96 -7.91 -26.86
CA GLU A 51 -14.44 -6.53 -27.15
C GLU A 51 -15.64 -6.09 -26.32
N GLY A 52 -16.18 -6.93 -25.44
CA GLY A 52 -17.44 -6.60 -24.75
C GLY A 52 -17.65 -7.09 -23.35
N ASN A 53 -16.85 -8.01 -22.84
CA ASN A 53 -17.19 -8.63 -21.56
C ASN A 53 -15.95 -8.86 -20.67
N ARG A 54 -15.45 -7.80 -20.05
CA ARG A 54 -14.61 -8.01 -18.89
C ARG A 54 -15.39 -8.87 -17.90
N SER A 55 -14.93 -10.08 -17.66
CA SER A 55 -15.48 -10.88 -16.59
C SER A 55 -15.21 -10.16 -15.27
N GLU A 56 -16.20 -9.42 -14.78
CA GLU A 56 -16.21 -8.83 -13.46
C GLU A 56 -15.79 -9.90 -12.44
N ARG A 57 -14.73 -9.64 -11.67
CA ARG A 57 -14.31 -10.58 -10.62
C ARG A 57 -15.33 -10.53 -9.49
N THR A 58 -16.12 -11.57 -9.37
CA THR A 58 -17.19 -11.65 -8.37
C THR A 58 -16.85 -12.64 -7.28
N ALA A 59 -17.19 -12.30 -6.04
CA ALA A 59 -17.10 -13.22 -4.89
C ALA A 59 -18.45 -13.32 -4.20
N VAL A 60 -18.80 -14.53 -3.76
CA VAL A 60 -19.95 -14.77 -2.88
C VAL A 60 -19.42 -15.43 -1.61
N VAL A 61 -19.68 -14.81 -0.47
CA VAL A 61 -19.15 -15.25 0.83
C VAL A 61 -20.30 -15.45 1.80
N ASP A 62 -20.36 -16.63 2.45
CA ASP A 62 -21.27 -16.91 3.56
C ASP A 62 -20.64 -16.38 4.85
N VAL A 63 -21.29 -15.40 5.47
CA VAL A 63 -20.84 -14.73 6.70
C VAL A 63 -21.73 -15.05 7.90
N SER A 64 -22.50 -16.10 7.84
CA SER A 64 -23.50 -16.49 8.86
C SER A 64 -22.89 -16.71 10.25
N THR A 65 -21.62 -17.08 10.33
CA THR A 65 -20.89 -17.35 11.59
C THR A 65 -19.73 -16.36 11.82
N THR A 66 -19.66 -15.30 11.02
CA THR A 66 -18.55 -14.35 11.05
C THR A 66 -18.86 -13.19 12.01
N ASP A 67 -17.98 -12.94 12.95
CA ASP A 67 -18.07 -11.76 13.83
C ASP A 67 -17.78 -10.45 13.07
N THR A 68 -18.08 -9.32 13.69
CA THR A 68 -17.96 -7.99 13.05
C THR A 68 -16.53 -7.62 12.70
N HIS A 69 -15.54 -8.06 13.47
CA HIS A 69 -14.12 -7.78 13.21
C HIS A 69 -13.62 -8.61 12.03
N ALA A 70 -13.88 -9.91 12.02
CA ALA A 70 -13.55 -10.79 10.93
C ALA A 70 -14.28 -10.41 9.62
N LEU A 71 -15.52 -9.92 9.71
CA LEU A 71 -16.28 -9.43 8.57
C LEU A 71 -15.59 -8.23 7.89
N LYS A 72 -15.13 -7.25 8.68
CA LYS A 72 -14.34 -6.13 8.16
C LYS A 72 -13.07 -6.62 7.47
N GLN A 73 -12.32 -7.52 8.09
CA GLN A 73 -11.08 -8.08 7.52
C GLN A 73 -11.34 -8.83 6.20
N GLN A 74 -12.41 -9.63 6.11
CA GLN A 74 -12.78 -10.35 4.88
C GLN A 74 -13.13 -9.41 3.74
N ILE A 75 -13.91 -8.36 3.99
CA ILE A 75 -14.26 -7.35 2.97
C ILE A 75 -12.99 -6.64 2.46
N THR A 76 -12.12 -6.20 3.37
CA THR A 76 -10.85 -5.57 3.01
C THR A 76 -9.95 -6.53 2.21
N ALA A 77 -9.85 -7.79 2.61
CA ALA A 77 -9.08 -8.81 1.89
C ALA A 77 -9.60 -9.03 0.47
N LEU A 78 -10.91 -9.14 0.28
CA LEU A 78 -11.53 -9.31 -1.04
C LEU A 78 -11.31 -8.09 -1.94
N TYR A 79 -11.39 -6.88 -1.38
CA TYR A 79 -11.03 -5.65 -2.07
C TYR A 79 -9.59 -5.68 -2.56
N VAL A 80 -8.65 -5.95 -1.66
CA VAL A 80 -7.20 -5.96 -1.94
C VAL A 80 -6.83 -7.07 -2.93
N ILE A 81 -7.47 -8.26 -2.88
CA ILE A 81 -7.28 -9.33 -3.87
C ILE A 81 -7.74 -8.90 -5.27
N GLY A 82 -8.64 -7.91 -5.36
CA GLY A 82 -9.05 -7.32 -6.62
C GLY A 82 -10.43 -7.75 -7.12
N PHE A 83 -11.33 -8.20 -6.24
CA PHE A 83 -12.73 -8.46 -6.62
C PHE A 83 -13.46 -7.14 -6.91
N ASP A 84 -14.26 -7.14 -7.97
CA ASP A 84 -15.04 -5.98 -8.40
C ASP A 84 -16.43 -5.96 -7.76
N SER A 85 -17.00 -7.13 -7.48
CA SER A 85 -18.28 -7.28 -6.80
C SER A 85 -18.21 -8.35 -5.72
N ILE A 86 -18.74 -8.05 -4.55
CA ILE A 86 -18.79 -8.93 -3.40
C ILE A 86 -20.23 -9.07 -2.96
N THR A 87 -20.73 -10.31 -2.90
CA THR A 87 -22.02 -10.64 -2.30
C THR A 87 -21.79 -11.33 -0.97
N LEU A 88 -22.16 -10.69 0.11
CA LEU A 88 -22.20 -11.29 1.44
C LEU A 88 -23.57 -11.94 1.66
N ARG A 89 -23.60 -13.17 2.13
CA ARG A 89 -24.82 -13.91 2.45
C ARG A 89 -24.82 -14.30 3.93
N ASN A 90 -25.93 -14.05 4.59
CA ASN A 90 -26.16 -14.50 5.96
C ASN A 90 -27.46 -15.28 6.02
N ARG A 91 -27.40 -16.52 6.48
CA ARG A 91 -28.60 -17.41 6.60
C ARG A 91 -29.54 -16.96 7.72
N ASN A 92 -29.02 -16.24 8.73
CA ASN A 92 -29.73 -15.86 9.95
C ASN A 92 -30.07 -14.36 10.02
N GLU A 93 -30.13 -13.66 8.88
CA GLU A 93 -30.25 -12.21 8.79
C GLU A 93 -29.00 -11.45 9.32
N PHE A 94 -28.74 -10.29 8.77
CA PHE A 94 -27.67 -9.42 9.24
C PHE A 94 -28.13 -8.66 10.49
N SER A 95 -27.38 -8.77 11.57
CA SER A 95 -27.57 -7.90 12.73
C SER A 95 -27.19 -6.45 12.40
N ASP A 96 -27.69 -5.50 13.20
CA ASP A 96 -27.34 -4.09 13.06
C ASP A 96 -25.83 -3.86 13.22
N ASP A 97 -25.16 -4.62 14.10
CA ASP A 97 -23.72 -4.54 14.27
C ASP A 97 -22.96 -5.02 13.03
N GLN A 98 -23.40 -6.10 12.40
CA GLN A 98 -22.82 -6.56 11.14
C GLN A 98 -23.04 -5.56 10.02
N ARG A 99 -24.23 -4.94 9.91
CA ARG A 99 -24.51 -3.89 8.91
C ARG A 99 -23.58 -2.70 9.09
N ARG A 100 -23.44 -2.18 10.32
CA ARG A 100 -22.52 -1.11 10.64
C ARG A 100 -21.05 -1.49 10.34
N ALA A 101 -20.66 -2.72 10.61
CA ALA A 101 -19.31 -3.20 10.28
C ALA A 101 -19.05 -3.24 8.77
N VAL A 102 -20.04 -3.65 7.96
CA VAL A 102 -19.95 -3.61 6.49
C VAL A 102 -19.83 -2.16 5.99
N GLU A 103 -20.71 -1.25 6.43
CA GLU A 103 -20.68 0.17 6.05
C GLU A 103 -19.33 0.81 6.41
N LYS A 104 -18.83 0.54 7.62
CA LYS A 104 -17.52 1.02 8.08
C LYS A 104 -16.37 0.44 7.24
N ALA A 105 -16.42 -0.84 6.86
CA ALA A 105 -15.43 -1.44 5.99
C ALA A 105 -15.42 -0.78 4.61
N ILE A 106 -16.59 -0.59 3.99
CA ILE A 106 -16.75 0.02 2.66
C ILE A 106 -16.25 1.46 2.64
N SER A 107 -16.60 2.27 3.65
CA SER A 107 -16.15 3.67 3.75
C SER A 107 -14.62 3.83 3.79
N GLY A 108 -13.90 2.81 4.29
CA GLY A 108 -12.44 2.72 4.29
C GLY A 108 -11.83 2.20 2.98
N LEU A 109 -12.61 1.94 1.91
CA LEU A 109 -12.14 1.36 0.66
C LEU A 109 -12.53 2.24 -0.53
N SER A 110 -11.54 2.65 -1.31
CA SER A 110 -11.79 3.55 -2.45
C SER A 110 -12.57 2.85 -3.55
N GLY A 111 -13.66 3.46 -3.98
CA GLY A 111 -14.47 2.98 -5.09
C GLY A 111 -15.48 1.89 -4.74
N PHE A 112 -15.45 1.32 -3.54
CA PHE A 112 -16.48 0.38 -3.11
C PHE A 112 -17.74 1.12 -2.65
N GLU A 113 -18.88 0.70 -3.21
CA GLU A 113 -20.19 1.24 -2.87
C GLU A 113 -21.17 0.11 -2.57
N LEU A 114 -22.09 0.38 -1.65
CA LEU A 114 -23.19 -0.50 -1.31
C LEU A 114 -24.25 -0.43 -2.40
N LEU A 115 -24.48 -1.53 -3.14
CA LEU A 115 -25.51 -1.59 -4.17
C LEU A 115 -26.87 -2.06 -3.66
N GLU A 116 -26.85 -3.08 -2.80
CA GLU A 116 -28.04 -3.72 -2.28
C GLU A 116 -27.82 -4.18 -0.83
N ALA A 117 -28.78 -3.96 0.03
CA ALA A 117 -28.82 -4.49 1.38
C ALA A 117 -30.22 -5.00 1.71
N THR A 118 -30.36 -6.32 1.83
CA THR A 118 -31.55 -7.01 2.33
C THR A 118 -31.29 -7.63 3.70
N GLU A 119 -32.25 -8.31 4.27
CA GLU A 119 -32.07 -9.00 5.56
C GLU A 119 -30.97 -10.06 5.51
N THR A 120 -30.84 -10.79 4.40
CA THR A 120 -29.94 -11.95 4.26
C THR A 120 -28.83 -11.76 3.22
N ARG A 121 -28.82 -10.63 2.50
CA ARG A 121 -27.85 -10.37 1.43
C ARG A 121 -27.41 -8.91 1.42
N ILE A 122 -26.09 -8.71 1.33
CA ILE A 122 -25.49 -7.40 1.08
C ILE A 122 -24.59 -7.52 -0.16
N GLN A 123 -24.75 -6.61 -1.12
CA GLN A 123 -23.92 -6.54 -2.32
C GLN A 123 -23.16 -5.24 -2.37
N VAL A 124 -21.85 -5.37 -2.55
CA VAL A 124 -20.90 -4.25 -2.67
C VAL A 124 -20.23 -4.34 -4.04
N LYS A 125 -20.00 -3.20 -4.68
CA LYS A 125 -19.35 -3.14 -6.00
C LYS A 125 -18.34 -2.02 -6.08
N ASN A 126 -17.24 -2.27 -6.80
CA ASN A 126 -16.27 -1.25 -7.16
C ASN A 126 -16.80 -0.43 -8.35
N LEU A 127 -16.88 0.88 -8.20
CA LEU A 127 -17.35 1.82 -9.22
C LEU A 127 -16.20 2.61 -9.87
N VAL A 128 -14.96 2.44 -9.40
CA VAL A 128 -13.78 3.13 -9.95
C VAL A 128 -13.07 2.23 -10.95
N ASP A 129 -12.92 2.71 -12.18
CA ASP A 129 -12.11 2.03 -13.20
C ASP A 129 -10.61 2.37 -13.00
N ALA A 130 -9.73 1.39 -13.30
CA ALA A 130 -8.28 1.55 -13.23
C ALA A 130 -7.75 2.71 -14.09
N GLU A 131 -8.41 3.03 -15.21
CA GLU A 131 -8.06 4.17 -16.07
C GLU A 131 -8.15 5.53 -15.34
N ASN A 132 -8.97 5.62 -14.30
CA ASN A 132 -9.14 6.83 -13.49
C ASN A 132 -8.23 6.86 -12.26
N VAL A 133 -7.36 5.85 -12.09
CA VAL A 133 -6.46 5.73 -10.95
C VAL A 133 -5.03 6.05 -11.39
N ASP A 134 -4.44 7.04 -10.77
CA ASP A 134 -3.02 7.34 -10.90
C ASP A 134 -2.31 6.84 -9.63
N VAL A 135 -1.65 5.67 -9.76
CA VAL A 135 -0.97 5.01 -8.63
C VAL A 135 0.16 5.88 -8.08
N ARG A 136 0.92 6.56 -8.95
CA ARG A 136 2.00 7.46 -8.52
C ARG A 136 1.47 8.65 -7.73
N LYS A 137 0.39 9.29 -8.19
CA LYS A 137 -0.25 10.39 -7.43
C LYS A 137 -0.82 9.90 -6.10
N THR A 138 -1.35 8.68 -6.07
CA THR A 138 -1.83 8.07 -4.83
C THR A 138 -0.69 7.84 -3.85
N ALA A 139 0.47 7.37 -4.31
CA ALA A 139 1.67 7.21 -3.49
C ALA A 139 2.19 8.57 -2.96
N LEU A 140 2.22 9.60 -3.80
CA LEU A 140 2.56 10.96 -3.38
C LEU A 140 1.59 11.51 -2.32
N ARG A 141 0.29 11.24 -2.47
CA ARG A 141 -0.70 11.64 -1.47
C ARG A 141 -0.49 10.91 -0.15
N LEU A 142 -0.25 9.59 -0.18
CA LEU A 142 0.01 8.81 1.03
C LEU A 142 1.28 9.29 1.74
N ARG A 143 2.38 9.60 0.99
CA ARG A 143 3.57 10.26 1.54
C ARG A 143 3.20 11.52 2.32
N LEU A 144 2.42 12.43 1.69
CA LEU A 144 2.02 13.69 2.33
C LEU A 144 1.19 13.48 3.59
N VAL A 145 0.27 12.51 3.57
CA VAL A 145 -0.54 12.14 4.75
C VAL A 145 0.37 11.63 5.86
N ALA A 146 1.28 10.69 5.58
CA ALA A 146 2.18 10.11 6.57
C ALA A 146 3.13 11.15 7.19
N LEU A 147 3.73 12.03 6.36
CA LEU A 147 4.59 13.12 6.83
C LEU A 147 3.84 14.12 7.70
N SER A 148 2.64 14.53 7.27
CA SER A 148 1.81 15.45 8.07
C SER A 148 1.34 14.83 9.37
N MET A 149 0.97 13.55 9.38
CA MET A 149 0.61 12.83 10.62
C MET A 149 1.78 12.77 11.59
N LEU A 150 3.01 12.54 11.08
CA LEU A 150 4.22 12.52 11.91
C LEU A 150 4.53 13.91 12.49
N ASP A 151 4.49 14.96 11.68
CA ASP A 151 4.71 16.33 12.13
C ASP A 151 3.72 16.75 13.23
N ASP A 152 2.44 16.41 13.04
CA ASP A 152 1.38 16.72 14.00
C ASP A 152 1.49 15.86 15.27
N ALA A 153 1.91 14.60 15.17
CA ALA A 153 2.13 13.73 16.34
C ALA A 153 3.29 14.23 17.21
N LEU A 154 4.41 14.63 16.60
CA LEU A 154 5.54 15.23 17.30
C LEU A 154 5.15 16.57 17.97
N THR A 155 4.39 17.39 17.25
CA THR A 155 3.85 18.65 17.80
C THR A 155 2.90 18.41 18.96
N ALA A 156 2.03 17.39 18.85
CA ALA A 156 1.11 17.03 19.93
C ALA A 156 1.85 16.57 21.19
N ILE A 157 2.95 15.81 21.04
CA ILE A 157 3.81 15.41 22.16
C ILE A 157 4.44 16.65 22.83
N SER A 158 5.04 17.52 22.04
CA SER A 158 5.77 18.70 22.55
C SER A 158 4.86 19.71 23.24
N LYS A 159 3.68 19.95 22.68
CA LYS A 159 2.69 20.91 23.23
C LYS A 159 1.67 20.27 24.18
N ARG A 160 1.71 18.95 24.34
CA ARG A 160 0.69 18.17 25.09
C ARG A 160 -0.73 18.44 24.59
N ASP A 161 -0.86 18.57 23.25
CA ASP A 161 -2.11 18.91 22.58
C ASP A 161 -2.92 17.66 22.27
N GLN A 162 -3.89 17.35 23.13
CA GLN A 162 -4.76 16.17 22.98
C GLN A 162 -5.74 16.31 21.80
N GLU A 163 -6.12 17.52 21.40
CA GLU A 163 -7.02 17.72 20.27
C GLU A 163 -6.29 17.38 18.95
N LEU A 164 -5.09 17.90 18.78
CA LEU A 164 -4.23 17.57 17.66
C LEU A 164 -3.90 16.07 17.61
N ALA A 165 -3.62 15.47 18.76
CA ALA A 165 -3.38 14.01 18.87
C ALA A 165 -4.58 13.19 18.38
N ARG A 166 -5.81 13.56 18.79
CA ARG A 166 -7.03 12.89 18.30
C ARG A 166 -7.22 13.06 16.80
N ASP A 167 -6.82 14.21 16.22
CA ASP A 167 -6.86 14.44 14.78
C ASP A 167 -5.93 13.52 14.02
N VAL A 168 -4.71 13.30 14.53
CA VAL A 168 -3.76 12.33 13.94
C VAL A 168 -4.37 10.92 13.94
N VAL A 169 -4.92 10.45 15.08
CA VAL A 169 -5.56 9.14 15.20
C VAL A 169 -6.71 8.97 14.19
N ARG A 170 -7.49 10.02 13.91
CA ARG A 170 -8.57 9.95 12.92
C ARG A 170 -8.07 9.83 11.49
N ARG A 171 -6.91 10.43 11.16
CA ARG A 171 -6.34 10.43 9.81
C ARG A 171 -5.68 9.11 9.41
N ASP A 172 -5.39 8.23 10.34
CA ASP A 172 -4.85 6.90 10.06
C ASP A 172 -5.70 6.12 9.04
N SER A 173 -7.01 6.19 9.17
CA SER A 173 -7.94 5.58 8.20
C SER A 173 -7.81 6.12 6.76
N GLU A 174 -7.29 7.34 6.55
CA GLU A 174 -7.00 7.87 5.21
C GLU A 174 -5.74 7.21 4.62
N ALA A 175 -4.70 7.02 5.43
CA ALA A 175 -3.49 6.30 5.03
C ALA A 175 -3.80 4.85 4.64
N ASP A 176 -4.56 4.14 5.47
CA ASP A 176 -5.07 2.80 5.21
C ASP A 176 -5.81 2.70 3.86
N LYS A 177 -6.73 3.63 3.61
CA LYS A 177 -7.53 3.69 2.39
C LYS A 177 -6.68 3.85 1.13
N LEU A 178 -5.70 4.74 1.17
CA LEU A 178 -4.77 4.98 0.06
C LEU A 178 -3.87 3.77 -0.18
N PHE A 179 -3.34 3.17 0.87
CA PHE A 179 -2.52 1.97 0.77
C PHE A 179 -3.31 0.76 0.24
N ALA A 180 -4.54 0.55 0.72
CA ALA A 180 -5.42 -0.52 0.22
C ALA A 180 -5.68 -0.38 -1.29
N MET A 181 -5.85 0.86 -1.80
CA MET A 181 -6.04 1.13 -3.23
C MET A 181 -4.79 0.78 -4.05
N VAL A 182 -3.60 1.22 -3.63
CA VAL A 182 -2.34 0.87 -4.30
C VAL A 182 -2.12 -0.65 -4.30
N THR A 183 -2.37 -1.30 -3.16
CA THR A 183 -2.24 -2.76 -3.02
C THR A 183 -3.18 -3.51 -3.95
N ARG A 184 -4.45 -3.06 -4.07
CA ARG A 184 -5.43 -3.64 -5.01
C ARG A 184 -4.91 -3.62 -6.44
N HIS A 185 -4.48 -2.46 -6.93
CA HIS A 185 -4.03 -2.30 -8.32
C HIS A 185 -2.73 -3.07 -8.59
N PHE A 186 -1.77 -3.05 -7.67
CA PHE A 186 -0.58 -3.89 -7.76
C PHE A 186 -0.94 -5.39 -7.85
N ARG A 187 -1.80 -5.89 -6.98
CA ARG A 187 -2.20 -7.31 -7.01
C ARG A 187 -2.94 -7.69 -8.27
N ARG A 188 -3.79 -6.81 -8.81
CA ARG A 188 -4.46 -7.03 -10.09
C ARG A 188 -3.47 -7.11 -11.24
N SER A 189 -2.46 -6.24 -11.27
CA SER A 189 -1.43 -6.22 -12.31
C SER A 189 -0.63 -7.54 -12.42
N LEU A 190 -0.54 -8.31 -11.33
CA LEU A 190 0.17 -9.61 -11.34
C LEU A 190 -0.51 -10.66 -12.23
N SER A 191 -1.82 -10.57 -12.43
CA SER A 191 -2.62 -11.57 -13.15
C SER A 191 -3.42 -11.00 -14.32
N ASP A 192 -3.45 -9.67 -14.48
CA ASP A 192 -4.25 -8.99 -15.50
C ASP A 192 -3.37 -7.95 -16.22
N LEU A 193 -3.11 -8.19 -17.51
CA LEU A 193 -2.33 -7.26 -18.35
C LEU A 193 -3.09 -5.98 -18.65
N HIS A 194 -4.40 -6.05 -18.79
CA HIS A 194 -5.21 -4.84 -19.00
C HIS A 194 -5.12 -3.88 -17.83
N GLU A 195 -4.95 -4.40 -16.61
CA GLU A 195 -4.70 -3.55 -15.45
C GLU A 195 -3.37 -2.78 -15.61
N VAL A 196 -2.31 -3.47 -16.07
CA VAL A 196 -1.00 -2.86 -16.36
C VAL A 196 -1.11 -1.77 -17.43
N GLU A 197 -1.80 -2.08 -18.55
CA GLU A 197 -2.02 -1.14 -19.65
C GLU A 197 -2.80 0.10 -19.21
N LYS A 198 -3.89 -0.10 -18.44
CA LYS A 198 -4.73 0.99 -17.94
C LYS A 198 -4.03 1.89 -16.95
N LEU A 199 -3.19 1.33 -16.09
CA LEU A 199 -2.41 2.08 -15.12
C LEU A 199 -1.21 2.80 -15.78
N ASN A 200 -0.82 2.40 -17.01
CA ASN A 200 0.31 2.95 -17.76
C ASN A 200 1.64 2.93 -16.98
N HIS A 201 1.86 1.87 -16.22
CA HIS A 201 3.08 1.62 -15.46
C HIS A 201 3.52 0.16 -15.63
N SER A 202 4.83 -0.11 -15.64
CA SER A 202 5.34 -1.48 -15.62
C SER A 202 4.98 -2.18 -14.29
N ARG A 203 5.05 -3.52 -14.28
CA ARG A 203 4.87 -4.27 -13.02
C ARG A 203 5.94 -3.95 -11.98
N ASP A 204 7.17 -3.66 -12.44
CA ASP A 204 8.25 -3.26 -11.57
C ASP A 204 7.97 -1.89 -10.94
N ASP A 205 7.51 -0.89 -11.72
CA ASP A 205 7.10 0.41 -11.17
C ASP A 205 5.96 0.26 -10.16
N LEU A 206 4.97 -0.59 -10.46
CA LEU A 206 3.86 -0.86 -9.54
C LEU A 206 4.30 -1.56 -8.25
N PHE A 207 5.31 -2.44 -8.33
CA PHE A 207 5.93 -3.06 -7.16
C PHE A 207 6.66 -2.03 -6.31
N GLU A 208 7.45 -1.15 -6.93
CA GLU A 208 8.20 -0.10 -6.27
C GLU A 208 7.26 0.88 -5.55
N TYR A 209 6.17 1.32 -6.19
CA TYR A 209 5.14 2.15 -5.56
C TYR A 209 4.42 1.42 -4.42
N TYR A 210 4.05 0.16 -4.60
CA TYR A 210 3.45 -0.66 -3.54
C TYR A 210 4.37 -0.77 -2.34
N TYR A 211 5.66 -1.05 -2.57
CA TYR A 211 6.65 -1.20 -1.50
C TYR A 211 6.85 0.10 -0.73
N ALA A 212 7.02 1.22 -1.42
CA ALA A 212 7.13 2.55 -0.81
C ALA A 212 5.86 2.90 -0.02
N CYS A 213 4.67 2.70 -0.59
CA CYS A 213 3.39 2.94 0.07
C CYS A 213 3.23 2.09 1.33
N ARG A 214 3.74 0.85 1.35
CA ARG A 214 3.75 0.02 2.56
C ARG A 214 4.59 0.65 3.67
N GLN A 215 5.72 1.28 3.34
CA GLN A 215 6.52 1.97 4.34
C GLN A 215 5.83 3.26 4.82
N PHE A 216 5.17 4.01 3.94
CA PHE A 216 4.43 5.23 4.31
C PHE A 216 3.26 4.92 5.26
N GLU A 217 2.49 3.85 5.00
CA GLU A 217 1.42 3.41 5.90
C GLU A 217 1.98 3.03 7.27
N ARG A 218 3.10 2.29 7.34
CA ARG A 218 3.76 2.00 8.62
C ARG A 218 4.23 3.24 9.36
N VAL A 219 4.64 4.29 8.65
CA VAL A 219 4.95 5.58 9.27
C VAL A 219 3.70 6.23 9.84
N ALA A 220 2.58 6.18 9.13
CA ALA A 220 1.28 6.66 9.64
C ALA A 220 0.83 5.88 10.89
N ASP A 221 0.94 4.54 10.90
CA ASP A 221 0.72 3.68 12.07
C ASP A 221 1.54 4.13 13.29
N HIS A 222 2.84 4.47 13.07
CA HIS A 222 3.69 4.94 14.14
C HIS A 222 3.36 6.37 14.58
N ALA A 223 2.93 7.24 13.68
CA ALA A 223 2.43 8.57 14.02
C ALA A 223 1.13 8.48 14.86
N GLU A 224 0.20 7.57 14.49
CA GLU A 224 -0.98 7.25 15.31
C GLU A 224 -0.59 6.74 16.70
N LYS A 225 0.39 5.83 16.79
CA LYS A 225 0.89 5.30 18.06
C LYS A 225 1.47 6.41 18.94
N LEU A 226 2.28 7.32 18.36
CA LEU A 226 2.83 8.49 19.07
C LEU A 226 1.71 9.43 19.56
N ALA A 227 0.72 9.71 18.74
CA ALA A 227 -0.43 10.55 19.10
C ALA A 227 -1.32 9.88 20.16
N THR A 228 -1.56 8.57 20.05
CA THR A 228 -2.33 7.80 21.03
C THR A 228 -1.73 7.90 22.43
N PHE A 229 -0.41 8.00 22.53
CA PHE A 229 0.28 8.23 23.79
C PHE A 229 -0.19 9.53 24.46
N VAL A 230 -0.27 10.63 23.71
CA VAL A 230 -0.78 11.93 24.23
C VAL A 230 -2.26 11.84 24.65
N CYS A 231 -3.07 11.07 23.90
CA CYS A 231 -4.50 10.88 24.21
C CYS A 231 -4.77 10.15 25.52
N ARG A 232 -3.82 9.34 26.01
CA ARG A 232 -3.98 8.51 27.22
C ARG A 232 -3.56 9.22 28.52
N GLU A 233 -3.18 10.51 28.46
CA GLU A 233 -2.69 11.26 29.64
C GLU A 233 -1.53 10.55 30.37
N GLU A 234 -0.66 9.90 29.61
CA GLU A 234 0.48 9.14 30.13
C GLU A 234 1.51 10.06 30.83
N PRO A 235 2.45 9.52 31.62
CA PRO A 235 3.33 10.31 32.45
C PRO A 235 4.10 11.37 31.66
N THR A 236 4.31 12.50 32.31
CA THR A 236 5.00 13.66 31.73
C THR A 236 6.40 13.29 31.26
N ILE A 237 6.68 13.48 29.97
CA ILE A 237 8.03 13.40 29.43
C ILE A 237 8.81 14.62 29.92
N PRO A 238 10.02 14.46 30.49
CA PRO A 238 10.88 15.59 30.85
C PRO A 238 11.22 16.49 29.66
N ASP A 239 11.20 17.80 29.85
CA ASP A 239 11.43 18.77 28.78
C ASP A 239 12.72 18.54 27.94
N PRO A 240 13.87 18.12 28.52
CA PRO A 240 15.06 17.81 27.71
C PRO A 240 14.82 16.63 26.74
N LEU A 241 14.02 15.65 27.17
CA LEU A 241 13.68 14.49 26.31
C LEU A 241 12.66 14.83 25.25
N VAL A 242 11.75 15.77 25.49
CA VAL A 242 10.85 16.31 24.47
C VAL A 242 11.67 16.94 23.33
N ALA A 243 12.67 17.75 23.66
CA ALA A 243 13.55 18.38 22.66
C ALA A 243 14.32 17.33 21.82
N SER A 244 14.81 16.25 22.45
CA SER A 244 15.46 15.14 21.74
C SER A 244 14.48 14.41 20.82
N LEU A 245 13.25 14.16 21.26
CA LEU A 245 12.21 13.54 20.43
C LEU A 245 11.84 14.40 19.23
N GLU A 246 11.74 15.72 19.38
CA GLU A 246 11.51 16.65 18.27
C GLU A 246 12.67 16.63 17.26
N GLN A 247 13.92 16.67 17.73
CA GLN A 247 15.10 16.63 16.89
C GLN A 247 15.16 15.32 16.10
N PHE A 248 15.07 14.18 16.77
CA PHE A 248 15.16 12.88 16.15
C PHE A 248 13.97 12.58 15.23
N GLY A 249 12.77 13.02 15.64
CA GLY A 249 11.57 12.93 14.80
C GLY A 249 11.70 13.76 13.53
N GLY A 250 12.22 14.97 13.62
CA GLY A 250 12.51 15.83 12.46
C GLY A 250 13.54 15.21 11.51
N THR A 251 14.59 14.57 12.05
CA THR A 251 15.58 13.82 11.25
C THR A 251 14.94 12.61 10.57
N ALA A 252 14.16 11.81 11.29
CA ALA A 252 13.44 10.65 10.72
C ALA A 252 12.45 11.09 9.62
N ARG A 253 11.75 12.19 9.81
CA ARG A 253 10.89 12.81 8.79
C ARG A 253 11.68 13.18 7.54
N GLY A 254 12.83 13.85 7.68
CA GLY A 254 13.68 14.21 6.55
C GLY A 254 14.21 12.99 5.79
N ILE A 255 14.60 11.93 6.50
CA ILE A 255 14.99 10.63 5.93
C ILE A 255 13.86 10.05 5.06
N LEU A 256 12.62 10.05 5.56
CA LEU A 256 11.47 9.54 4.81
C LEU A 256 11.15 10.39 3.58
N ASP A 257 11.22 11.72 3.73
CA ASP A 257 10.86 12.68 2.68
C ASP A 257 11.82 12.57 1.49
N ASP A 258 13.13 12.56 1.75
CA ASP A 258 14.17 12.42 0.73
C ASP A 258 14.17 11.02 0.09
N ALA A 259 13.95 9.96 0.88
CA ALA A 259 13.78 8.60 0.35
C ALA A 259 12.60 8.50 -0.62
N ALA A 260 11.49 9.14 -0.29
CA ALA A 260 10.31 9.18 -1.15
C ALA A 260 10.58 9.91 -2.47
N ASP A 261 11.41 10.95 -2.47
CA ASP A 261 11.79 11.66 -3.69
C ASP A 261 12.59 10.76 -4.64
N VAL A 262 13.45 9.89 -4.14
CA VAL A 262 14.19 8.93 -4.99
C VAL A 262 13.24 8.04 -5.77
N VAL A 263 12.19 7.51 -5.14
CA VAL A 263 11.25 6.56 -5.77
C VAL A 263 10.18 7.26 -6.59
N LEU A 264 9.63 8.39 -6.09
CA LEU A 264 8.43 9.01 -6.66
C LEU A 264 8.74 10.16 -7.61
N THR A 265 9.92 10.77 -7.53
CA THR A 265 10.30 11.93 -8.35
C THR A 265 11.56 11.73 -9.17
N ASP A 266 12.08 10.50 -9.22
CA ASP A 266 13.30 10.11 -9.94
C ASP A 266 14.53 10.94 -9.50
N ALA A 267 14.67 11.19 -8.18
CA ALA A 267 15.84 11.85 -7.62
C ALA A 267 17.09 10.97 -7.72
N ASP A 268 18.27 11.58 -7.52
CA ASP A 268 19.55 10.91 -7.71
C ASP A 268 19.77 9.77 -6.69
N ILE A 269 20.47 8.73 -7.13
CA ILE A 269 20.90 7.60 -6.29
C ILE A 269 21.79 8.07 -5.13
N GLU A 270 22.55 9.14 -5.29
CA GLU A 270 23.37 9.74 -4.22
C GLU A 270 22.50 10.18 -3.03
N MET A 271 21.29 10.69 -3.28
CA MET A 271 20.33 11.02 -2.22
C MET A 271 19.93 9.78 -1.41
N ALA A 272 19.77 8.63 -2.06
CA ALA A 272 19.47 7.38 -1.36
C ALA A 272 20.61 6.95 -0.43
N HIS A 273 21.86 7.10 -0.85
CA HIS A 273 23.02 6.80 -0.01
C HIS A 273 23.14 7.75 1.19
N ASP A 274 22.84 9.05 0.99
CA ASP A 274 22.77 10.03 2.08
C ASP A 274 21.69 9.68 3.11
N VAL A 275 20.50 9.28 2.65
CA VAL A 275 19.41 8.79 3.51
C VAL A 275 19.87 7.63 4.40
N LEU A 276 20.56 6.64 3.82
CA LEU A 276 21.06 5.49 4.58
C LEU A 276 22.08 5.90 5.64
N ALA A 277 23.01 6.79 5.29
CA ALA A 277 24.02 7.30 6.23
C ALA A 277 23.37 8.11 7.39
N ARG A 278 22.40 8.95 7.09
CA ARG A 278 21.66 9.71 8.11
C ARG A 278 20.86 8.81 9.06
N ARG A 279 20.28 7.70 8.54
CA ARG A 279 19.62 6.72 9.38
C ARG A 279 20.59 6.09 10.39
N ASP A 280 21.80 5.70 9.93
CA ASP A 280 22.82 5.10 10.81
C ASP A 280 23.26 6.11 11.89
N SER A 281 23.52 7.36 11.53
CA SER A 281 23.84 8.42 12.50
C SER A 281 22.72 8.65 13.53
N LEU A 282 21.46 8.66 13.08
CA LEU A 282 20.32 8.82 13.98
C LEU A 282 20.23 7.65 14.98
N PHE A 283 20.55 6.44 14.57
CA PHE A 283 20.56 5.28 15.46
C PHE A 283 21.58 5.43 16.59
N ASP A 284 22.80 5.87 16.26
CA ASP A 284 23.85 6.09 17.25
C ASP A 284 23.45 7.19 18.27
N GLU A 285 22.83 8.29 17.79
CA GLU A 285 22.36 9.37 18.63
C GLU A 285 21.22 8.91 19.57
N VAL A 286 20.23 8.18 19.03
CA VAL A 286 19.11 7.64 19.83
C VAL A 286 19.60 6.64 20.87
N GLU A 287 20.56 5.76 20.55
CA GLU A 287 21.13 4.82 21.49
C GLU A 287 21.90 5.49 22.63
N ALA A 288 22.55 6.61 22.35
CA ALA A 288 23.23 7.40 23.39
C ALA A 288 22.22 7.93 24.42
N VAL A 289 21.11 8.53 23.95
CA VAL A 289 20.05 9.04 24.83
C VAL A 289 19.35 7.89 25.59
N ASP A 290 19.08 6.77 24.94
CA ASP A 290 18.42 5.60 25.57
C ASP A 290 19.27 5.05 26.74
N ARG A 291 20.61 4.98 26.59
CA ARG A 291 21.52 4.56 27.67
C ARG A 291 21.49 5.57 28.84
N GLU A 292 21.51 6.87 28.58
CA GLU A 292 21.42 7.89 29.65
C GLU A 292 20.11 7.78 30.45
N LEU A 293 19.00 7.42 29.78
CA LEU A 293 17.71 7.19 30.44
C LEU A 293 17.75 6.05 31.44
N TYR A 294 18.42 4.93 31.11
CA TYR A 294 18.55 3.80 32.01
C TYR A 294 19.42 4.09 33.23
N ASP A 295 20.45 4.93 33.08
CA ASP A 295 21.42 5.20 34.13
C ASP A 295 20.94 6.25 35.15
N HIS A 296 20.09 7.20 34.71
CA HIS A 296 19.78 8.41 35.51
C HIS A 296 18.28 8.75 35.56
N GLY A 297 17.40 8.00 34.90
CA GLY A 297 15.99 8.32 34.76
C GLY A 297 15.06 7.68 35.80
N GLU A 298 13.91 8.31 36.05
CA GLU A 298 12.78 7.67 36.68
C GLU A 298 12.31 6.50 35.83
N PRO A 299 12.10 5.29 36.38
CA PRO A 299 11.82 4.09 35.58
C PRO A 299 10.63 4.22 34.61
N GLN A 300 9.59 4.95 35.01
CA GLN A 300 8.39 5.15 34.21
C GLN A 300 8.65 6.13 33.04
N ALA A 301 9.38 7.21 33.29
CA ALA A 301 9.77 8.15 32.24
C ALA A 301 10.73 7.49 31.24
N ALA A 302 11.67 6.68 31.72
CA ALA A 302 12.59 5.92 30.87
C ALA A 302 11.84 4.93 29.96
N TYR A 303 10.91 4.14 30.52
CA TYR A 303 10.09 3.21 29.73
C TYR A 303 9.28 3.92 28.63
N THR A 304 8.61 5.00 28.99
CA THR A 304 7.78 5.79 28.07
C THR A 304 8.59 6.40 26.95
N THR A 305 9.69 7.08 27.31
CA THR A 305 10.57 7.72 26.32
C THR A 305 11.21 6.69 25.41
N GLY A 306 11.62 5.54 25.96
CA GLY A 306 12.16 4.41 25.16
C GLY A 306 11.18 3.91 24.09
N LEU A 307 9.87 3.82 24.41
CA LEU A 307 8.83 3.46 23.42
C LEU A 307 8.69 4.50 22.30
N LEU A 308 8.82 5.78 22.62
CA LEU A 308 8.74 6.86 21.62
C LEU A 308 9.99 6.88 20.74
N LEU A 309 11.18 6.71 21.34
CA LEU A 309 12.45 6.59 20.62
C LEU A 309 12.46 5.36 19.68
N ASP A 310 11.94 4.20 20.14
CA ASP A 310 11.77 3.02 19.26
C ASP A 310 10.88 3.32 18.06
N SER A 311 9.79 4.06 18.25
CA SER A 311 8.93 4.47 17.14
C SER A 311 9.65 5.36 16.14
N ILE A 312 10.49 6.31 16.58
CA ILE A 312 11.30 7.17 15.71
C ILE A 312 12.35 6.36 14.96
N LYS A 313 13.05 5.42 15.62
CA LYS A 313 13.99 4.49 14.96
C LYS A 313 13.29 3.67 13.88
N ARG A 314 12.08 3.18 14.11
CA ARG A 314 11.31 2.45 13.10
C ARG A 314 10.90 3.31 11.93
N ILE A 315 10.45 4.54 12.17
CA ILE A 315 10.11 5.49 11.11
C ILE A 315 11.33 5.75 10.20
N SER A 316 12.51 5.99 10.78
CA SER A 316 13.74 6.17 9.99
C SER A 316 14.15 4.91 9.23
N THR A 317 13.93 3.71 9.81
CA THR A 317 14.14 2.42 9.12
C THR A 317 13.21 2.28 7.91
N TYR A 318 11.94 2.68 8.03
CA TYR A 318 11.01 2.63 6.91
C TYR A 318 11.42 3.60 5.78
N GLY A 319 11.96 4.79 6.13
CA GLY A 319 12.57 5.68 5.15
C GLY A 319 13.78 5.03 4.45
N ALA A 320 14.67 4.39 5.20
CA ALA A 320 15.80 3.65 4.62
C ALA A 320 15.34 2.52 3.67
N ASN A 321 14.31 1.77 4.03
CA ASN A 321 13.74 0.73 3.14
C ASN A 321 13.21 1.34 1.82
N VAL A 322 12.66 2.55 1.86
CA VAL A 322 12.23 3.27 0.64
C VAL A 322 13.45 3.70 -0.18
N ALA A 323 14.52 4.18 0.46
CA ALA A 323 15.76 4.51 -0.25
C ALA A 323 16.40 3.29 -0.93
N GLU A 324 16.41 2.13 -0.27
CA GLU A 324 16.93 0.87 -0.84
C GLU A 324 16.17 0.45 -2.10
N ILE A 325 14.82 0.54 -2.10
CA ILE A 325 14.04 0.25 -3.32
C ILE A 325 14.28 1.30 -4.40
N GLY A 326 14.53 2.56 -4.02
CA GLY A 326 14.92 3.64 -4.94
C GLY A 326 16.24 3.37 -5.66
N ILE A 327 17.24 2.82 -4.95
CA ILE A 327 18.50 2.37 -5.55
C ILE A 327 18.24 1.28 -6.60
N GLN A 328 17.40 0.28 -6.27
CA GLN A 328 17.05 -0.79 -7.21
C GLN A 328 16.35 -0.23 -8.46
N GLN A 329 15.41 0.69 -8.29
CA GLN A 329 14.71 1.37 -9.39
C GLN A 329 15.69 2.15 -10.30
N ALA A 330 16.59 2.93 -9.72
CA ALA A 330 17.56 3.71 -10.46
C ALA A 330 18.49 2.84 -11.31
N LEU A 331 19.02 1.75 -10.72
CA LEU A 331 19.87 0.79 -11.42
C LEU A 331 19.12 0.06 -12.54
N ARG A 332 17.89 -0.39 -12.30
CA ARG A 332 17.03 -1.00 -13.33
C ARG A 332 16.85 -0.07 -14.52
N LYS A 333 16.43 1.18 -14.27
CA LYS A 333 16.23 2.19 -15.32
C LYS A 333 17.52 2.52 -16.11
N GLN A 334 18.69 2.41 -15.46
CA GLN A 334 19.97 2.63 -16.13
C GLN A 334 20.32 1.46 -17.07
N ILE A 335 20.06 0.23 -16.66
CA ILE A 335 20.32 -0.99 -17.47
C ILE A 335 19.37 -1.05 -18.66
N ASP A 336 18.09 -0.73 -18.48
CA ASP A 336 17.09 -0.76 -19.55
C ASP A 336 17.34 0.29 -20.66
N ARG A 337 18.14 1.32 -20.36
CA ARG A 337 18.53 2.37 -21.33
C ARG A 337 19.84 2.08 -22.06
N SER A 338 20.62 1.10 -21.63
CA SER A 338 21.93 0.71 -22.21
C SER A 338 21.78 -0.42 -23.25
#